data_69db7ac30649d0b543a56fe6d42b8f19
#
_entry.id   69db7ac30649d0b543a56fe6d42b8f19
#
_cell.length_a   1.000
_cell.length_b   1.000
_cell.length_c   1.000
_cell.angle_alpha   90.00
_cell.angle_beta   90.00
_cell.angle_gamma   90.00
#
_symmetry.space_group_name_H-M   'P 1'
#
loop_
_entity.id
_entity.type
_entity.pdbx_description
1 polymer ?
#
loop_
_entity_poly.entity_id
_entity_poly.type
_entity_poly.pdbx_seq_one_letter_code
_entity_poly.pdbx_strand_id
1 'polypeptide(L)'
;MDDKKRFALQKQLKELSEKRARHTELVSVYIPAGFNIQKVIDQIDSEASTARNIKSSATRKNVTAALEKMSRELRNLKKTPPHGLAAFSGNVSTREGVQDIQFWSIEPDND
;
A
#
# COMPACT_ATOMS: atom_id res chain seq x y z
N MET A 1 -16.88 -7.67 -0.83
CA MET A 1 -16.86 -6.89 0.44
C MET A 1 -17.71 -5.66 0.26
N ASP A 2 -18.57 -5.36 1.21
CA ASP A 2 -19.39 -4.16 1.12
C ASP A 2 -18.59 -2.92 1.59
N ASP A 3 -19.15 -1.74 1.40
CA ASP A 3 -18.47 -0.48 1.70
C ASP A 3 -18.18 -0.32 3.19
N LYS A 4 -19.01 -0.86 4.07
CA LYS A 4 -18.79 -0.79 5.52
C LYS A 4 -17.59 -1.62 5.94
N LYS A 5 -17.47 -2.84 5.43
CA LYS A 5 -16.33 -3.71 5.71
C LYS A 5 -15.04 -3.13 5.16
N ARG A 6 -15.11 -2.58 3.95
CA ARG A 6 -13.98 -1.92 3.33
C ARG A 6 -13.48 -0.75 4.17
N PHE A 7 -14.40 0.10 4.64
CA PHE A 7 -14.06 1.26 5.45
C PHE A 7 -13.45 0.83 6.79
N ALA A 8 -14.02 -0.17 7.45
CA ALA A 8 -13.53 -0.67 8.73
C ALA A 8 -12.12 -1.23 8.60
N LEU A 9 -11.85 -1.98 7.53
CA LEU A 9 -10.52 -2.53 7.27
C LEU A 9 -9.50 -1.42 7.06
N GLN A 10 -9.81 -0.41 6.25
CA GLN A 10 -8.93 0.72 6.01
C GLN A 10 -8.62 1.48 7.29
N LYS A 11 -9.62 1.67 8.14
CA LYS A 11 -9.45 2.35 9.42
C LYS A 11 -8.52 1.57 10.35
N GLN A 12 -8.71 0.25 10.47
CA GLN A 12 -7.85 -0.59 11.29
C GLN A 12 -6.41 -0.55 10.81
N LEU A 13 -6.21 -0.57 9.52
CA LEU A 13 -4.87 -0.51 8.93
C LEU A 13 -4.19 0.82 9.20
N LYS A 14 -4.94 1.90 9.13
CA LYS A 14 -4.44 3.22 9.46
C LYS A 14 -4.02 3.30 10.93
N GLU A 15 -4.83 2.77 11.83
CA GLU A 15 -4.51 2.74 13.25
C GLU A 15 -3.25 1.91 13.54
N LEU A 16 -3.12 0.74 12.91
CA LEU A 16 -1.92 -0.07 13.03
C LEU A 16 -0.70 0.66 12.49
N SER A 17 -0.84 1.32 11.37
CA SER A 17 0.19 2.13 10.77
C SER A 17 0.64 3.24 11.72
N GLU A 18 -0.30 3.96 12.32
CA GLU A 18 0.00 5.04 13.26
C GLU A 18 0.68 4.55 14.53
N LYS A 19 0.28 3.40 15.07
CA LYS A 19 0.89 2.82 16.26
C LYS A 19 2.33 2.38 16.05
N ARG A 20 2.66 1.94 14.84
CA ARG A 20 4.01 1.54 14.48
C ARG A 20 4.85 2.69 13.96
N ALA A 21 4.22 3.79 13.68
CA ALA A 21 4.68 4.77 12.71
C ALA A 21 5.58 5.85 13.23
N ARG A 22 6.22 5.68 14.36
CA ARG A 22 7.26 6.65 14.70
C ARG A 22 8.38 6.63 13.66
N HIS A 23 8.54 5.51 12.94
CA HIS A 23 9.60 5.34 11.95
C HIS A 23 9.18 4.52 10.74
N THR A 24 7.89 4.16 10.62
CA THR A 24 7.40 3.31 9.55
C THR A 24 6.34 4.05 8.74
N GLU A 25 6.61 4.23 7.47
CA GLU A 25 5.66 4.83 6.55
C GLU A 25 5.07 3.72 5.70
N LEU A 26 3.76 3.50 5.85
CA LEU A 26 3.06 2.44 5.14
C LEU A 26 2.12 3.01 4.09
N VAL A 27 2.17 2.42 2.92
CA VAL A 27 1.21 2.64 1.85
C VAL A 27 0.25 1.47 1.86
N SER A 28 -1.03 1.75 1.84
CA SER A 28 -2.06 0.71 1.78
C SER A 28 -3.05 1.00 0.69
N VAL A 29 -3.54 -0.06 0.04
CA VAL A 29 -4.58 0.04 -0.97
C VAL A 29 -5.54 -1.11 -0.81
N TYR A 30 -6.81 -0.84 -1.02
CA TYR A 30 -7.84 -1.87 -1.11
C TYR A 30 -8.38 -1.90 -2.54
N ILE A 31 -8.39 -3.09 -3.14
CA ILE A 31 -8.88 -3.30 -4.50
C ILE A 31 -10.15 -4.14 -4.41
N PRO A 32 -11.33 -3.56 -4.67
CA PRO A 32 -12.57 -4.34 -4.62
C PRO A 32 -12.59 -5.46 -5.66
N ALA A 33 -13.35 -6.52 -5.36
CA ALA A 33 -13.56 -7.60 -6.30
C ALA A 33 -14.07 -7.06 -7.64
N GLY A 34 -13.51 -7.56 -8.73
CA GLY A 34 -13.90 -7.15 -10.08
C GLY A 34 -13.35 -5.81 -10.55
N PHE A 35 -12.62 -5.08 -9.71
CA PHE A 35 -12.06 -3.82 -10.12
C PHE A 35 -10.87 -4.03 -11.06
N ASN A 36 -10.68 -3.12 -12.01
CA ASN A 36 -9.59 -3.20 -12.97
C ASN A 36 -8.26 -2.89 -12.29
N ILE A 37 -7.42 -3.91 -12.13
CA ILE A 37 -6.15 -3.77 -11.43
C ILE A 37 -5.19 -2.80 -12.14
N GLN A 38 -5.28 -2.69 -13.47
CA GLN A 38 -4.41 -1.77 -14.21
C GLN A 38 -4.68 -0.32 -13.82
N LYS A 39 -5.95 0.03 -13.55
CA LYS A 39 -6.28 1.38 -13.07
C LYS A 39 -5.65 1.68 -11.73
N VAL A 40 -5.59 0.67 -10.85
CA VAL A 40 -4.95 0.82 -9.54
C VAL A 40 -3.45 1.03 -9.72
N ILE A 41 -2.82 0.22 -10.56
CA ILE A 41 -1.39 0.35 -10.86
C ILE A 41 -1.07 1.75 -11.41
N ASP A 42 -1.88 2.23 -12.35
CA ASP A 42 -1.68 3.55 -12.94
C ASP A 42 -1.79 4.65 -11.88
N GLN A 43 -2.74 4.52 -10.97
CA GLN A 43 -2.89 5.48 -9.88
C GLN A 43 -1.69 5.44 -8.93
N ILE A 44 -1.20 4.25 -8.59
CA ILE A 44 -0.03 4.11 -7.74
C ILE A 44 1.21 4.72 -8.40
N ASP A 45 1.39 4.51 -9.69
CA ASP A 45 2.51 5.09 -10.43
C ASP A 45 2.42 6.64 -10.45
N SER A 46 1.20 7.17 -10.57
CA SER A 46 0.96 8.61 -10.48
C SER A 46 1.29 9.15 -9.09
N GLU A 47 0.87 8.43 -8.05
CA GLU A 47 1.19 8.79 -6.67
C GLU A 47 2.70 8.76 -6.41
N ALA A 48 3.40 7.81 -6.99
CA ALA A 48 4.86 7.73 -6.87
C ALA A 48 5.53 8.97 -7.48
N SER A 49 5.03 9.44 -8.62
CA SER A 49 5.52 10.67 -9.23
C SER A 49 5.31 11.88 -8.32
N THR A 50 4.13 11.97 -7.72
CA THR A 50 3.79 13.07 -6.80
C THR A 50 4.63 13.00 -5.53
N ALA A 51 4.89 11.80 -5.03
CA ALA A 51 5.68 11.59 -3.81
C ALA A 51 7.10 12.13 -3.94
N ARG A 52 7.62 12.26 -5.13
CA ARG A 52 8.96 12.86 -5.37
C ARG A 52 9.04 14.32 -4.94
N ASN A 53 7.90 14.98 -4.75
CA ASN A 53 7.82 16.36 -4.29
C ASN A 53 7.77 16.50 -2.76
N ILE A 54 7.79 15.39 -2.02
CA ILE A 54 7.81 15.42 -0.56
C ILE A 54 9.11 16.07 -0.09
N LYS A 55 9.00 17.05 0.81
CA LYS A 55 10.16 17.84 1.26
C LYS A 55 11.14 17.05 2.11
N SER A 56 10.64 16.22 3.04
CA SER A 56 11.50 15.39 3.85
C SER A 56 12.17 14.33 2.99
N SER A 57 13.50 14.34 2.94
CA SER A 57 14.27 13.38 2.13
C SER A 57 14.02 11.94 2.56
N ALA A 58 14.01 11.68 3.85
CA ALA A 58 13.78 10.33 4.37
C ALA A 58 12.37 9.84 4.03
N THR A 59 11.36 10.68 4.27
CA THR A 59 9.97 10.35 3.95
C THR A 59 9.81 10.14 2.45
N ARG A 60 10.37 11.02 1.64
CA ARG A 60 10.29 10.92 0.17
C ARG A 60 10.85 9.58 -0.31
N LYS A 61 12.02 9.20 0.16
CA LYS A 61 12.65 7.95 -0.25
C LYS A 61 11.81 6.73 0.16
N ASN A 62 11.31 6.73 1.38
CA ASN A 62 10.54 5.61 1.90
C ASN A 62 9.18 5.48 1.21
N VAL A 63 8.47 6.58 1.03
CA VAL A 63 7.16 6.57 0.37
C VAL A 63 7.30 6.19 -1.11
N THR A 64 8.26 6.79 -1.80
CA THR A 64 8.49 6.48 -3.22
C THR A 64 8.84 5.00 -3.40
N ALA A 65 9.74 4.47 -2.57
CA ALA A 65 10.14 3.07 -2.65
C ALA A 65 8.97 2.13 -2.33
N ALA A 66 8.13 2.49 -1.35
CA ALA A 66 6.96 1.70 -1.00
C ALA A 66 5.96 1.65 -2.15
N LEU A 67 5.69 2.78 -2.80
CA LEU A 67 4.79 2.84 -3.95
C LEU A 67 5.34 2.07 -5.15
N GLU A 68 6.61 2.16 -5.42
CA GLU A 68 7.25 1.41 -6.50
C GLU A 68 7.20 -0.09 -6.24
N LYS A 69 7.42 -0.51 -5.01
CA LYS A 69 7.30 -1.92 -4.62
C LYS A 69 5.87 -2.41 -4.80
N MET A 70 4.89 -1.63 -4.36
CA MET A 70 3.47 -1.92 -4.52
C MET A 70 3.13 -2.11 -6.01
N SER A 71 3.56 -1.18 -6.85
CA SER A 71 3.30 -1.25 -8.28
C SER A 71 3.86 -2.53 -8.90
N ARG A 72 5.11 -2.88 -8.58
CA ARG A 72 5.75 -4.10 -9.09
C ARG A 72 4.99 -5.35 -8.68
N GLU A 73 4.61 -5.42 -7.40
CA GLU A 73 3.91 -6.62 -6.90
C GLU A 73 2.52 -6.75 -7.51
N LEU A 74 1.80 -5.64 -7.68
CA LEU A 74 0.48 -5.68 -8.31
C LEU A 74 0.57 -6.04 -9.80
N ARG A 75 1.64 -5.66 -10.48
CA ARG A 75 1.86 -6.05 -11.89
C ARG A 75 2.00 -7.54 -12.07
N ASN A 76 2.42 -8.26 -11.05
CA ASN A 76 2.50 -9.72 -11.07
C ASN A 76 1.14 -10.39 -11.01
N LEU A 77 0.10 -9.65 -10.61
CA LEU A 77 -1.27 -10.14 -10.62
C LEU A 77 -1.89 -9.85 -11.99
N LYS A 78 -2.51 -10.85 -12.59
CA LYS A 78 -3.16 -10.69 -13.89
C LYS A 78 -4.53 -10.05 -13.75
N LYS A 79 -5.18 -10.27 -12.61
CA LYS A 79 -6.51 -9.74 -12.33
C LYS A 79 -6.71 -9.66 -10.82
N THR A 80 -7.68 -8.85 -10.42
CA THR A 80 -8.08 -8.76 -9.01
C THR A 80 -8.64 -10.08 -8.52
N PRO A 81 -8.22 -10.58 -7.34
CA PRO A 81 -8.79 -11.78 -6.75
C PRO A 81 -10.31 -11.70 -6.55
N PRO A 82 -11.02 -12.84 -6.50
CA PRO A 82 -12.50 -12.85 -6.47
C PRO A 82 -13.13 -12.12 -5.29
N HIS A 83 -12.43 -11.99 -4.18
CA HIS A 83 -12.96 -11.28 -3.00
C HIS A 83 -12.26 -9.95 -2.75
N GLY A 84 -11.52 -9.46 -3.74
CA GLY A 84 -10.74 -8.25 -3.58
C GLY A 84 -9.37 -8.52 -2.96
N LEU A 85 -8.64 -7.44 -2.72
CA LEU A 85 -7.28 -7.54 -2.20
C LEU A 85 -6.97 -6.31 -1.36
N ALA A 86 -6.42 -6.52 -0.17
CA ALA A 86 -5.81 -5.45 0.61
C ALA A 86 -4.29 -5.62 0.49
N ALA A 87 -3.60 -4.59 0.07
CA ALA A 87 -2.16 -4.64 -0.16
C ALA A 87 -1.45 -3.54 0.62
N PHE A 88 -0.26 -3.85 1.11
CA PHE A 88 0.52 -2.97 1.97
C PHE A 88 1.97 -3.00 1.55
N SER A 89 2.60 -1.84 1.59
CA SER A 89 4.02 -1.73 1.34
C SER A 89 4.62 -0.61 2.17
N GLY A 90 5.80 -0.82 2.71
CA GLY A 90 6.45 0.23 3.48
C GLY A 90 7.79 -0.18 4.02
N ASN A 91 8.48 0.81 4.57
CA ASN A 91 9.75 0.61 5.22
C ASN A 91 9.50 0.13 6.65
N VAL A 92 9.88 -1.11 6.93
CA VAL A 92 9.68 -1.73 8.24
C VAL A 92 10.96 -1.76 9.08
N SER A 93 12.02 -1.12 8.60
CA SER A 93 13.27 -1.05 9.36
C SER A 93 13.07 -0.25 10.64
N THR A 94 13.64 -0.76 11.73
CA THR A 94 13.68 -0.04 13.01
C THR A 94 14.97 0.77 13.17
N ARG A 95 15.86 0.68 12.21
CA ARG A 95 17.14 1.40 12.24
C ARG A 95 17.05 2.68 11.42
N GLU A 96 17.45 3.77 12.01
CA GLU A 96 17.53 5.04 11.30
C GLU A 96 18.52 4.93 10.14
N GLY A 97 18.13 5.45 8.98
CA GLY A 97 18.97 5.43 7.78
C GLY A 97 19.00 4.11 7.03
N VAL A 98 18.37 3.07 7.55
CA VAL A 98 18.27 1.77 6.89
C VAL A 98 16.90 1.63 6.26
N GLN A 99 16.87 1.20 5.00
CA GLN A 99 15.63 0.98 4.27
C GLN A 99 15.39 -0.51 4.08
N ASP A 100 14.24 -0.99 4.55
CA ASP A 100 13.79 -2.36 4.35
C ASP A 100 12.34 -2.32 3.90
N ILE A 101 12.13 -2.24 2.59
CA ILE A 101 10.80 -2.11 2.00
C ILE A 101 10.20 -3.51 1.84
N GLN A 102 9.10 -3.72 2.52
CA GLN A 102 8.35 -4.97 2.47
C GLN A 102 7.00 -4.76 1.80
N PHE A 103 6.48 -5.83 1.22
CA PHE A 103 5.15 -5.87 0.65
C PHE A 103 4.42 -7.08 1.20
N TRP A 104 3.14 -6.91 1.51
CA TRP A 104 2.27 -8.03 1.85
C TRP A 104 0.84 -7.72 1.44
N SER A 105 0.06 -8.76 1.31
CA SER A 105 -1.33 -8.61 0.90
C SER A 105 -2.22 -9.61 1.62
N ILE A 106 -3.48 -9.23 1.76
CA ILE A 106 -4.51 -10.05 2.37
C ILE A 106 -5.67 -10.14 1.39
N GLU A 107 -6.09 -11.36 1.07
CA GLU A 107 -7.28 -11.59 0.30
C GLU A 107 -8.41 -11.92 1.27
N PRO A 108 -9.49 -11.12 1.32
CA PRO A 108 -10.62 -11.43 2.22
C PRO A 108 -11.27 -12.76 1.87
N ASP A 109 -11.75 -13.48 2.89
CA ASP A 109 -12.44 -14.74 2.68
C ASP A 109 -13.80 -14.56 2.01
N ASN A 110 -14.45 -13.44 2.28
CA ASN A 110 -15.74 -13.07 1.71
C ASN A 110 -15.81 -11.59 1.41
N ASP A 111 -16.69 -11.24 0.53
CA ASP A 111 -16.98 -9.82 0.25
C ASP A 111 -17.77 -9.16 1.35
#